data_275000ca51e38c0c237b219e45b34bfc
#
_entry.id   275000ca51e38c0c237b219e45b34bfc
#
_cell.length_a   1.000
_cell.length_b   1.000
_cell.length_c   1.000
_cell.angle_alpha   90.00
_cell.angle_beta   90.00
_cell.angle_gamma   90.00
#
_symmetry.space_group_name_H-M   'P 1'
#
loop_
_entity.id
_entity.type
_entity.pdbx_description
1 polymer ?
#
loop_
_entity_poly.entity_id
_entity_poly.type
_entity_poly.pdbx_seq_one_letter_code
_entity_poly.pdbx_strand_id
1 'polypeptide(L)'
;MAEVYNHKVVEKKWQKVWDDEKAFAATNDYSKPKYYALVEFPYPSGQGLHVGHPRPYTALDIVARKRRMQGYNVLYPMGWDAFGLPTENYAIKNKIHPKIVTENNVKHFKDQLHSLGYSFDWDREINTTDPKYYKWTQWIFLKLFKAGLAYKKEMPINWCTSDRKSVV
;
A
#
# COMPACT_ATOMS: atom_id res chain seq x y z
N MET A 1 23.58 -16.67 -34.73
CA MET A 1 23.52 -17.04 -33.30
C MET A 1 22.21 -16.54 -32.78
N ALA A 2 21.39 -17.37 -32.08
CA ALA A 2 20.15 -16.90 -31.46
C ALA A 2 20.51 -15.87 -30.39
N GLU A 3 19.78 -14.76 -30.39
CA GLU A 3 19.97 -13.70 -29.39
C GLU A 3 19.59 -14.27 -28.01
N VAL A 4 20.50 -14.17 -27.05
CA VAL A 4 20.25 -14.69 -25.69
C VAL A 4 19.20 -13.81 -25.04
N TYR A 5 18.10 -14.40 -24.55
CA TYR A 5 17.04 -13.69 -23.85
C TYR A 5 17.60 -12.92 -22.65
N ASN A 6 17.46 -11.59 -22.68
CA ASN A 6 17.88 -10.71 -21.61
C ASN A 6 16.65 -10.19 -20.85
N HIS A 7 16.30 -10.88 -19.76
CA HIS A 7 15.13 -10.54 -18.94
C HIS A 7 15.18 -9.09 -18.42
N LYS A 8 16.36 -8.59 -18.02
CA LYS A 8 16.50 -7.23 -17.48
C LYS A 8 16.11 -6.13 -18.48
N VAL A 9 16.35 -6.37 -19.77
CA VAL A 9 15.95 -5.44 -20.83
C VAL A 9 14.47 -5.57 -21.13
N VAL A 10 13.97 -6.80 -21.25
CA VAL A 10 12.58 -7.10 -21.60
C VAL A 10 11.63 -6.64 -20.49
N GLU A 11 11.95 -6.91 -19.24
CA GLU A 11 11.13 -6.52 -18.08
C GLU A 11 11.01 -4.99 -18.00
N LYS A 12 12.11 -4.26 -18.05
CA LYS A 12 12.10 -2.79 -18.04
C LYS A 12 11.30 -2.18 -19.19
N LYS A 13 11.42 -2.77 -20.40
CA LYS A 13 10.64 -2.34 -21.55
C LYS A 13 9.15 -2.45 -21.30
N TRP A 14 8.70 -3.62 -20.82
CA TRP A 14 7.28 -3.86 -20.64
C TRP A 14 6.70 -3.12 -19.43
N GLN A 15 7.43 -2.99 -18.33
CA GLN A 15 7.03 -2.15 -17.20
C GLN A 15 6.79 -0.71 -17.66
N LYS A 16 7.72 -0.15 -18.46
CA LYS A 16 7.54 1.19 -19.02
C LYS A 16 6.30 1.29 -19.94
N VAL A 17 6.06 0.31 -20.79
CA VAL A 17 4.86 0.29 -21.65
C VAL A 17 3.59 0.26 -20.82
N TRP A 18 3.52 -0.56 -19.78
CA TRP A 18 2.36 -0.65 -18.89
C TRP A 18 2.09 0.66 -18.14
N ASP A 19 3.14 1.35 -17.72
CA ASP A 19 3.01 2.64 -17.03
C ASP A 19 2.55 3.73 -18.01
N ASP A 20 3.17 3.83 -19.19
CA ASP A 20 2.84 4.83 -20.22
C ASP A 20 1.39 4.67 -20.72
N GLU A 21 0.96 3.44 -20.93
CA GLU A 21 -0.38 3.11 -21.45
C GLU A 21 -1.43 3.00 -20.33
N LYS A 22 -1.04 3.10 -19.08
CA LYS A 22 -1.91 2.89 -17.90
C LYS A 22 -2.67 1.56 -17.99
N ALA A 23 -1.97 0.51 -18.42
CA ALA A 23 -2.55 -0.78 -18.80
C ALA A 23 -3.40 -1.44 -17.71
N PHE A 24 -3.16 -1.07 -16.45
CA PHE A 24 -3.84 -1.65 -15.29
C PHE A 24 -4.79 -0.70 -14.58
N ALA A 25 -4.99 0.52 -15.10
CA ALA A 25 -5.88 1.50 -14.49
C ALA A 25 -7.34 1.05 -14.56
N ALA A 26 -8.03 1.12 -13.43
CA ALA A 26 -9.48 0.93 -13.39
C ALA A 26 -10.19 2.17 -13.91
N THR A 27 -11.26 1.98 -14.66
CA THR A 27 -12.07 3.06 -15.20
C THR A 27 -13.33 3.30 -14.38
N ASN A 28 -13.96 4.47 -14.56
CA ASN A 28 -15.30 4.75 -14.03
C ASN A 28 -16.40 4.30 -15.00
N ASP A 29 -16.07 3.44 -15.96
CA ASP A 29 -17.04 2.82 -16.87
C ASP A 29 -17.86 1.76 -16.12
N TYR A 30 -19.17 1.95 -16.08
CA TYR A 30 -20.12 1.06 -15.41
C TYR A 30 -20.71 0.00 -16.36
N SER A 31 -20.33 -0.01 -17.62
CA SER A 31 -20.78 -0.99 -18.62
C SER A 31 -20.12 -2.37 -18.43
N LYS A 32 -18.94 -2.41 -17.79
CA LYS A 32 -18.20 -3.63 -17.50
C LYS A 32 -18.43 -4.12 -16.09
N PRO A 33 -18.48 -5.44 -15.87
CA PRO A 33 -18.56 -5.99 -14.54
C PRO A 33 -17.31 -5.59 -13.73
N LYS A 34 -17.51 -5.20 -12.48
CA LYS A 34 -16.44 -4.73 -11.60
C LYS A 34 -15.83 -5.88 -10.82
N TYR A 35 -14.53 -5.79 -10.60
CA TYR A 35 -13.80 -6.68 -9.69
C TYR A 35 -12.83 -5.87 -8.83
N TYR A 36 -12.97 -5.98 -7.52
CA TYR A 36 -12.07 -5.33 -6.57
C TYR A 36 -11.13 -6.38 -5.96
N ALA A 37 -9.85 -6.31 -6.31
CA ALA A 37 -8.80 -7.13 -5.74
C ALA A 37 -8.18 -6.37 -4.57
N LEU A 38 -8.50 -6.78 -3.35
CA LEU A 38 -8.04 -6.11 -2.12
C LEU A 38 -6.90 -6.89 -1.49
N VAL A 39 -5.78 -6.21 -1.25
CA VAL A 39 -4.63 -6.71 -0.49
C VAL A 39 -4.24 -5.69 0.58
N GLU A 40 -3.62 -6.15 1.66
CA GLU A 40 -3.08 -5.27 2.69
C GLU A 40 -1.98 -4.36 2.14
N PHE A 41 -2.03 -3.10 2.52
CA PHE A 41 -0.95 -2.16 2.23
C PHE A 41 0.24 -2.42 3.15
N PRO A 42 1.47 -2.37 2.65
CA PRO A 42 2.64 -2.57 3.50
C PRO A 42 2.87 -1.36 4.41
N TYR A 43 3.47 -1.60 5.55
CA TYR A 43 4.05 -0.54 6.39
C TYR A 43 5.38 -0.09 5.78
N PRO A 44 5.55 1.16 5.36
CA PRO A 44 6.82 1.64 4.81
C PRO A 44 7.82 1.99 5.91
N SER A 45 8.02 1.07 6.86
CA SER A 45 8.81 1.30 8.09
C SER A 45 10.20 0.63 8.09
N GLY A 46 10.51 -0.17 7.09
CA GLY A 46 11.75 -0.92 7.02
C GLY A 46 12.60 -0.59 5.79
N GLN A 47 13.64 -1.39 5.60
CA GLN A 47 14.58 -1.24 4.48
C GLN A 47 14.05 -1.82 3.15
N GLY A 48 12.77 -2.11 3.06
CA GLY A 48 12.13 -2.67 1.89
C GLY A 48 11.19 -3.84 2.19
N LEU A 49 10.67 -4.44 1.13
CA LEU A 49 9.79 -5.60 1.21
C LEU A 49 10.55 -6.83 1.74
N HIS A 50 9.90 -7.62 2.57
CA HIS A 50 10.35 -8.98 2.90
C HIS A 50 9.52 -10.00 2.11
N VAL A 51 9.99 -11.26 2.07
CA VAL A 51 9.37 -12.34 1.28
C VAL A 51 7.89 -12.61 1.59
N GLY A 52 7.40 -12.19 2.75
CA GLY A 52 5.99 -12.27 3.11
C GLY A 52 5.08 -11.35 2.27
N HIS A 53 5.57 -10.20 1.80
CA HIS A 53 4.80 -9.26 1.01
C HIS A 53 4.47 -9.80 -0.40
N PRO A 54 5.45 -10.31 -1.20
CA PRO A 54 5.15 -10.83 -2.53
C PRO A 54 4.15 -11.97 -2.56
N ARG A 55 4.04 -12.76 -1.51
CA ARG A 55 3.15 -13.93 -1.46
C ARG A 55 1.67 -13.57 -1.72
N PRO A 56 1.00 -12.72 -0.93
CA PRO A 56 -0.37 -12.31 -1.22
C PRO A 56 -0.47 -11.44 -2.47
N TYR A 57 0.51 -10.59 -2.75
CA TYR A 57 0.49 -9.72 -3.92
C TYR A 57 0.51 -10.53 -5.21
N THR A 58 1.37 -11.54 -5.31
CA THR A 58 1.43 -12.42 -6.48
C THR A 58 0.12 -13.21 -6.66
N ALA A 59 -0.43 -13.76 -5.57
CA ALA A 59 -1.67 -14.51 -5.63
C ALA A 59 -2.83 -13.66 -6.17
N LEU A 60 -2.96 -12.42 -5.69
CA LEU A 60 -3.99 -11.51 -6.17
C LEU A 60 -3.69 -10.93 -7.56
N ASP A 61 -2.43 -10.75 -7.92
CA ASP A 61 -2.05 -10.32 -9.26
C ASP A 61 -2.49 -11.33 -10.32
N ILE A 62 -2.30 -12.62 -10.05
CA ILE A 62 -2.78 -13.69 -10.93
C ILE A 62 -4.30 -13.59 -11.14
N VAL A 63 -5.05 -13.39 -10.06
CA VAL A 63 -6.51 -13.24 -10.12
C VAL A 63 -6.90 -11.95 -10.85
N ALA A 64 -6.24 -10.84 -10.56
CA ALA A 64 -6.50 -9.55 -11.20
C ALA A 64 -6.28 -9.62 -12.72
N ARG A 65 -5.17 -10.20 -13.17
CA ARG A 65 -4.89 -10.42 -14.59
C ARG A 65 -5.92 -11.33 -15.23
N LYS A 66 -6.26 -12.45 -14.61
CA LYS A 66 -7.31 -13.35 -15.09
C LYS A 66 -8.64 -12.61 -15.27
N ARG A 67 -9.06 -11.80 -14.31
CA ARG A 67 -10.31 -11.04 -14.38
C ARG A 67 -10.28 -9.99 -15.50
N ARG A 68 -9.15 -9.29 -15.72
CA ARG A 68 -9.01 -8.38 -16.87
C ARG A 68 -9.16 -9.13 -18.20
N MET A 69 -8.53 -10.31 -18.33
CA MET A 69 -8.69 -11.15 -19.55
C MET A 69 -10.13 -11.62 -19.76
N GLN A 70 -10.93 -11.72 -18.69
CA GLN A 70 -12.36 -12.04 -18.76
C GLN A 70 -13.25 -10.81 -19.01
N GLY A 71 -12.67 -9.62 -19.25
CA GLY A 71 -13.42 -8.41 -19.55
C GLY A 71 -13.90 -7.60 -18.36
N TYR A 72 -13.46 -7.94 -17.13
CA TYR A 72 -13.80 -7.15 -15.94
C TYR A 72 -13.03 -5.83 -15.90
N ASN A 73 -13.67 -4.80 -15.36
CA ASN A 73 -13.01 -3.59 -14.91
C ASN A 73 -12.44 -3.84 -13.51
N VAL A 74 -11.13 -4.06 -13.44
CA VAL A 74 -10.46 -4.52 -12.21
C VAL A 74 -9.80 -3.35 -11.50
N LEU A 75 -10.19 -3.12 -10.25
CA LEU A 75 -9.48 -2.24 -9.32
C LEU A 75 -8.55 -3.11 -8.47
N TYR A 76 -7.24 -2.96 -8.67
CA TYR A 76 -6.20 -3.56 -7.84
C TYR A 76 -5.28 -2.43 -7.35
N PRO A 77 -5.67 -1.74 -6.26
CA PRO A 77 -4.94 -0.60 -5.76
C PRO A 77 -3.75 -1.02 -4.92
N MET A 78 -2.78 -0.12 -4.79
CA MET A 78 -1.70 -0.19 -3.83
C MET A 78 -1.66 1.10 -3.00
N GLY A 79 -1.11 1.00 -1.81
CA GLY A 79 -0.97 2.13 -0.91
C GLY A 79 0.02 1.84 0.21
N TRP A 80 0.09 2.79 1.15
CA TRP A 80 1.05 2.78 2.24
C TRP A 80 0.32 2.99 3.55
N ASP A 81 0.39 2.00 4.43
CA ASP A 81 -0.04 2.15 5.82
C ASP A 81 1.09 2.85 6.60
N ALA A 82 1.09 4.18 6.51
CA ALA A 82 2.26 5.00 6.77
C ALA A 82 2.31 5.59 8.19
N PHE A 83 1.25 5.46 9.00
CA PHE A 83 1.32 5.76 10.42
C PHE A 83 1.96 4.60 11.19
N GLY A 84 2.80 4.91 12.18
CA GLY A 84 3.31 3.87 13.07
C GLY A 84 4.56 4.22 13.85
N LEU A 85 4.68 3.65 15.05
CA LEU A 85 5.80 3.81 15.96
C LEU A 85 7.18 3.41 15.39
N PRO A 86 7.32 2.36 14.56
CA PRO A 86 8.63 2.00 14.02
C PRO A 86 9.28 3.13 13.22
N THR A 87 8.52 3.81 12.37
CA THR A 87 9.02 4.96 11.61
C THR A 87 9.34 6.15 12.52
N GLU A 88 8.50 6.44 13.51
CA GLU A 88 8.73 7.51 14.47
C GLU A 88 9.97 7.25 15.33
N ASN A 89 10.15 6.05 15.86
CA ASN A 89 11.32 5.66 16.63
C ASN A 89 12.62 5.76 15.80
N TYR A 90 12.57 5.33 14.55
CA TYR A 90 13.70 5.48 13.62
C TYR A 90 14.02 6.96 13.37
N ALA A 91 13.00 7.78 13.16
CA ALA A 91 13.14 9.20 12.94
C ALA A 91 13.77 9.92 14.15
N ILE A 92 13.31 9.61 15.36
CA ILE A 92 13.87 10.15 16.62
C ILE A 92 15.35 9.73 16.75
N LYS A 93 15.66 8.46 16.57
CA LYS A 93 17.03 7.93 16.70
C LYS A 93 18.00 8.61 15.74
N ASN A 94 17.56 8.87 14.50
CA ASN A 94 18.40 9.43 13.44
C ASN A 94 18.26 10.96 13.31
N LYS A 95 17.43 11.62 14.15
CA LYS A 95 17.16 13.06 14.09
C LYS A 95 16.67 13.53 12.72
N ILE A 96 15.83 12.72 12.08
CA ILE A 96 15.21 12.99 10.78
C ILE A 96 13.70 13.11 10.99
N HIS A 97 13.05 14.02 10.26
CA HIS A 97 11.59 14.15 10.37
C HIS A 97 10.88 12.89 9.84
N PRO A 98 9.87 12.32 10.56
CA PRO A 98 9.20 11.08 10.17
C PRO A 98 8.66 11.10 8.73
N LYS A 99 8.14 12.23 8.27
CA LYS A 99 7.66 12.41 6.90
C LYS A 99 8.73 12.08 5.86
N ILE A 100 9.96 12.57 6.06
CA ILE A 100 11.08 12.32 5.13
C ILE A 100 11.44 10.84 5.10
N VAL A 101 11.45 10.19 6.28
CA VAL A 101 11.70 8.74 6.38
C VAL A 101 10.64 7.98 5.60
N THR A 102 9.37 8.32 5.81
CA THR A 102 8.24 7.67 5.12
C THR A 102 8.32 7.86 3.61
N GLU A 103 8.57 9.07 3.13
CA GLU A 103 8.69 9.36 1.69
C GLU A 103 9.81 8.54 1.03
N ASN A 104 10.98 8.46 1.67
CA ASN A 104 12.11 7.67 1.17
C ASN A 104 11.79 6.17 1.14
N ASN A 105 11.16 5.65 2.20
CA ASN A 105 10.78 4.26 2.27
C ASN A 105 9.70 3.92 1.23
N VAL A 106 8.68 4.76 1.09
CA VAL A 106 7.63 4.59 0.06
C VAL A 106 8.24 4.49 -1.33
N LYS A 107 9.17 5.38 -1.66
CA LYS A 107 9.86 5.34 -2.95
C LYS A 107 10.57 4.00 -3.16
N HIS A 108 11.33 3.54 -2.16
CA HIS A 108 12.05 2.28 -2.24
C HIS A 108 11.13 1.07 -2.39
N PHE A 109 10.05 1.01 -1.60
CA PHE A 109 9.03 -0.04 -1.70
C PHE A 109 8.36 -0.04 -3.07
N LYS A 110 8.04 1.14 -3.60
CA LYS A 110 7.43 1.30 -4.92
C LYS A 110 8.34 0.77 -6.03
N ASP A 111 9.64 1.11 -5.98
CA ASP A 111 10.63 0.60 -6.93
C ASP A 111 10.72 -0.94 -6.89
N GLN A 112 10.67 -1.53 -5.69
CA GLN A 112 10.65 -2.99 -5.54
C GLN A 112 9.38 -3.62 -6.12
N LEU A 113 8.20 -3.04 -5.85
CA LEU A 113 6.92 -3.53 -6.38
C LEU A 113 6.85 -3.42 -7.91
N HIS A 114 7.38 -2.33 -8.47
CA HIS A 114 7.50 -2.18 -9.93
C HIS A 114 8.43 -3.25 -10.52
N SER A 115 9.55 -3.55 -9.85
CA SER A 115 10.48 -4.58 -10.33
C SER A 115 9.87 -5.98 -10.39
N LEU A 116 8.87 -6.26 -9.54
CA LEU A 116 8.11 -7.51 -9.53
C LEU A 116 7.00 -7.55 -10.61
N GLY A 117 6.74 -6.42 -11.28
CA GLY A 117 5.83 -6.34 -12.42
C GLY A 117 4.36 -6.55 -12.08
N TYR A 118 3.93 -6.24 -10.85
CA TYR A 118 2.53 -6.36 -10.45
C TYR A 118 1.62 -5.40 -11.20
N SER A 119 0.40 -5.84 -11.45
CA SER A 119 -0.62 -5.08 -12.18
C SER A 119 -1.44 -4.16 -11.28
N PHE A 120 -0.77 -3.41 -10.41
CA PHE A 120 -1.44 -2.43 -9.56
C PHE A 120 -1.92 -1.21 -10.36
N ASP A 121 -3.02 -0.64 -9.91
CA ASP A 121 -3.52 0.66 -10.40
C ASP A 121 -2.83 1.79 -9.63
N TRP A 122 -1.70 2.26 -10.15
CA TRP A 122 -0.91 3.31 -9.53
C TRP A 122 -1.58 4.70 -9.57
N ASP A 123 -2.55 4.92 -10.46
CA ASP A 123 -3.33 6.17 -10.48
C ASP A 123 -4.24 6.29 -9.24
N ARG A 124 -4.47 5.19 -8.53
CA ARG A 124 -5.25 5.13 -7.30
C ARG A 124 -4.40 4.77 -6.07
N GLU A 125 -3.13 5.13 -6.12
CA GLU A 125 -2.22 5.00 -4.98
C GLU A 125 -2.72 5.78 -3.77
N ILE A 126 -2.64 5.17 -2.59
CA ILE A 126 -3.12 5.75 -1.33
C ILE A 126 -1.97 5.86 -0.33
N ASN A 127 -1.92 6.98 0.39
CA ASN A 127 -1.08 7.12 1.57
C ASN A 127 -1.97 7.49 2.77
N THR A 128 -1.97 6.65 3.80
CA THR A 128 -2.84 6.85 4.97
C THR A 128 -2.50 8.10 5.78
N THR A 129 -1.30 8.67 5.61
CA THR A 129 -0.90 9.96 6.22
C THR A 129 -1.28 11.17 5.39
N ASP A 130 -1.86 11.00 4.20
CA ASP A 130 -2.39 12.13 3.44
C ASP A 130 -3.66 12.68 4.11
N PRO A 131 -3.73 13.98 4.43
CA PRO A 131 -4.94 14.61 4.98
C PRO A 131 -6.19 14.38 4.15
N LYS A 132 -6.07 14.27 2.83
CA LYS A 132 -7.18 13.95 1.95
C LYS A 132 -7.75 12.55 2.18
N TYR A 133 -6.92 11.63 2.68
CA TYR A 133 -7.33 10.27 3.04
C TYR A 133 -7.85 10.20 4.48
N TYR A 134 -7.06 10.58 5.49
CA TYR A 134 -7.44 10.38 6.89
C TYR A 134 -8.58 11.27 7.37
N LYS A 135 -8.95 12.33 6.65
CA LYS A 135 -10.18 13.09 6.95
C LYS A 135 -11.42 12.20 7.01
N TRP A 136 -11.46 11.13 6.23
CA TRP A 136 -12.57 10.20 6.24
C TRP A 136 -12.58 9.32 7.49
N THR A 137 -11.43 8.91 7.97
CA THR A 137 -11.28 8.22 9.26
C THR A 137 -11.76 9.13 10.40
N GLN A 138 -11.36 10.40 10.39
CA GLN A 138 -11.84 11.39 11.36
C GLN A 138 -13.36 11.60 11.26
N TRP A 139 -13.90 11.65 10.05
CA TRP A 139 -15.33 11.79 9.84
C TRP A 139 -16.12 10.60 10.41
N ILE A 140 -15.66 9.37 10.18
CA ILE A 140 -16.24 8.14 10.74
C ILE A 140 -16.20 8.21 12.26
N PHE A 141 -15.06 8.54 12.86
CA PHE A 141 -14.93 8.72 14.30
C PHE A 141 -15.96 9.71 14.87
N LEU A 142 -16.10 10.86 14.23
CA LEU A 142 -17.08 11.87 14.65
C LEU A 142 -18.52 11.36 14.57
N LYS A 143 -18.86 10.53 13.59
CA LYS A 143 -20.19 9.88 13.50
C LYS A 143 -20.40 8.92 14.69
N LEU A 144 -19.40 8.09 15.01
CA LEU A 144 -19.45 7.17 16.14
C LEU A 144 -19.55 7.95 17.47
N PHE A 145 -18.78 9.02 17.62
CA PHE A 145 -18.81 9.87 18.82
C PHE A 145 -20.19 10.52 19.00
N LYS A 146 -20.77 11.10 17.94
CA LYS A 146 -22.12 11.70 17.99
C LYS A 146 -23.22 10.69 18.28
N ALA A 147 -23.01 9.42 17.91
CA ALA A 147 -23.94 8.34 18.21
C ALA A 147 -23.73 7.74 19.62
N GLY A 148 -22.80 8.27 20.43
CA GLY A 148 -22.48 7.76 21.76
C GLY A 148 -21.73 6.41 21.76
N LEU A 149 -21.26 5.94 20.60
CA LEU A 149 -20.54 4.67 20.46
C LEU A 149 -19.04 4.79 20.74
N ALA A 150 -18.49 5.99 20.58
CA ALA A 150 -17.11 6.31 20.97
C ALA A 150 -17.12 7.26 22.16
N TYR A 151 -16.41 6.89 23.22
CA TYR A 151 -16.33 7.68 24.44
C TYR A 151 -14.98 7.50 25.13
N LYS A 152 -14.58 8.47 25.95
CA LYS A 152 -13.36 8.42 26.74
C LYS A 152 -13.63 7.73 28.07
N LYS A 153 -12.81 6.74 28.45
CA LYS A 153 -12.93 6.00 29.70
C LYS A 153 -11.55 5.64 30.23
N GLU A 154 -11.36 5.74 31.54
CA GLU A 154 -10.21 5.16 32.20
C GLU A 154 -10.42 3.66 32.37
N MET A 155 -9.39 2.88 32.03
CA MET A 155 -9.41 1.43 32.16
C MET A 155 -7.99 0.89 32.38
N PRO A 156 -7.85 -0.24 33.10
CA PRO A 156 -6.54 -0.88 33.24
C PRO A 156 -6.03 -1.36 31.88
N ILE A 157 -4.75 -1.17 31.66
CA ILE A 157 -4.04 -1.64 30.45
C ILE A 157 -2.81 -2.43 30.87
N ASN A 158 -2.36 -3.34 30.00
CA ASN A 158 -1.06 -3.96 30.16
C ASN A 158 0.02 -2.94 29.81
N TRP A 159 0.83 -2.58 30.78
CA TRP A 159 1.85 -1.56 30.64
C TRP A 159 3.24 -2.14 30.88
N CYS A 160 4.14 -1.98 29.90
CA CYS A 160 5.53 -2.32 30.07
C CYS A 160 6.28 -1.16 30.73
N THR A 161 6.82 -1.39 31.93
CA THR A 161 7.57 -0.36 32.69
C THR A 161 8.96 -0.09 32.10
N SER A 162 9.50 -1.03 31.32
CA SER A 162 10.82 -0.93 30.72
C SER A 162 10.85 -0.01 29.53
N ASP A 163 9.95 -0.19 28.58
CA ASP A 163 9.88 0.60 27.34
C ASP A 163 8.74 1.63 27.33
N ARG A 164 7.95 1.67 28.41
CA ARG A 164 6.84 2.61 28.64
C ARG A 164 5.77 2.57 27.53
N LYS A 165 5.43 1.38 27.08
CA LYS A 165 4.39 1.13 26.08
C LYS A 165 3.32 0.22 26.62
N SER A 166 2.11 0.35 26.08
CA SER A 166 1.07 -0.65 26.29
C SER A 166 1.43 -1.92 25.52
N VAL A 167 1.24 -3.06 26.18
CA VAL A 167 1.43 -4.38 25.56
C VAL A 167 0.06 -4.86 25.08
N VAL A 168 -0.02 -5.15 23.83
CA VAL A 168 -1.20 -5.75 23.20
C VAL A 168 -1.09 -7.26 23.26
#